data_8ace6e741e00637d9f56fd01ff949b2d
#
_entry.id   8ace6e741e00637d9f56fd01ff949b2d
#
_cell.length_a   1.000
_cell.length_b   1.000
_cell.length_c   1.000
_cell.angle_alpha   90.00
_cell.angle_beta   90.00
_cell.angle_gamma   90.00
#
_symmetry.space_group_name_H-M   'P 1'
#
loop_
_entity.id
_entity.type
_entity.pdbx_description
1 polymer ?
#
loop_
_entity_poly.entity_id
_entity_poly.type
_entity_poly.pdbx_seq_one_letter_code
_entity_poly.pdbx_strand_id
1 'polypeptide(L)'
;MMSDTRDDEGVDKQACASFLPRGALASFDPKTDAMAAIRLRWQYCLPCPDASTLIVQVIAFELERFSLDAFSLYDIARPDTIARSVRKRQAEFFFGRLAAREALRQQSLIPADSSLQIAIGGSREPIWPATAIGSISHTPHLAAAAVAPLGTWRGIGIDLEHVIDAGSREALLGTVVDCSELSLIQSTCTSTDYPLDTLLTIVFSAKESLFKASFCAVGRYFDFSSAHLVALNLHAGWVRLRICEHLSPELSVGQLCHIGIGFVDPQTVITYRVW
;
A
#
# COMPACT_ATOMS: atom_id res chain seq x y z
N MET A 1 21.32 53.97 -0.60
CA MET A 1 20.92 52.85 -1.48
C MET A 1 20.44 51.73 -0.57
N MET A 2 19.15 51.56 -0.54
CA MET A 2 18.42 50.67 0.38
C MET A 2 18.51 49.25 -0.09
N SER A 3 18.94 48.34 0.77
CA SER A 3 18.83 46.91 0.59
C SER A 3 17.49 46.42 1.19
N ASP A 4 16.64 45.95 0.32
CA ASP A 4 15.33 45.35 0.67
C ASP A 4 15.55 43.87 1.09
N THR A 5 15.52 43.63 2.36
CA THR A 5 15.46 42.27 2.94
C THR A 5 13.98 41.97 3.16
N ARG A 6 13.35 41.20 2.25
CA ARG A 6 12.04 40.61 2.50
C ARG A 6 12.20 39.32 3.28
N ASP A 7 11.72 39.39 4.50
CA ASP A 7 11.49 38.25 5.38
C ASP A 7 10.44 37.33 4.77
N ASP A 8 10.82 36.10 4.51
CA ASP A 8 9.94 35.01 4.14
C ASP A 8 9.61 34.19 5.39
N GLU A 9 8.79 34.81 6.27
CA GLU A 9 8.16 34.10 7.40
C GLU A 9 6.73 33.72 7.01
N GLY A 10 6.46 32.43 6.88
CA GLY A 10 5.09 31.96 6.74
C GLY A 10 4.93 30.58 6.12
N VAL A 11 5.77 29.61 6.45
CA VAL A 11 5.46 28.21 6.13
C VAL A 11 4.72 27.59 7.30
N ASP A 12 3.45 27.38 7.06
CA ASP A 12 2.43 26.80 7.94
C ASP A 12 2.88 25.46 8.54
N LYS A 13 3.14 25.44 9.85
CA LYS A 13 3.51 24.25 10.64
C LYS A 13 2.37 23.23 10.81
N GLN A 14 1.31 23.32 10.03
CA GLN A 14 0.06 22.54 10.21
C GLN A 14 -0.14 21.38 9.24
N ALA A 15 0.78 21.08 8.32
CA ALA A 15 0.59 20.05 7.31
C ALA A 15 0.90 18.59 7.75
N CYS A 16 1.45 18.38 8.95
CA CYS A 16 1.84 17.03 9.41
C CYS A 16 0.93 16.41 10.47
N ALA A 17 -0.19 17.03 10.82
CA ALA A 17 -1.05 16.57 11.91
C ALA A 17 -2.52 16.57 11.52
N SER A 18 -2.96 15.65 10.67
CA SER A 18 -4.36 15.19 10.68
C SER A 18 -4.62 14.09 9.64
N PHE A 19 -3.97 12.94 9.78
CA PHE A 19 -4.47 11.73 9.14
C PHE A 19 -5.49 11.02 10.06
N LEU A 20 -6.60 11.70 10.32
CA LEU A 20 -7.79 11.02 10.84
C LEU A 20 -8.62 10.55 9.65
N PRO A 21 -9.14 9.31 9.68
CA PRO A 21 -9.99 8.78 8.63
C PRO A 21 -11.20 9.69 8.44
N ARG A 22 -11.30 10.37 7.29
CA ARG A 22 -12.53 11.08 6.93
C ARG A 22 -13.58 10.05 6.54
N GLY A 23 -14.55 9.85 7.44
CA GLY A 23 -15.76 9.08 7.19
C GLY A 23 -15.62 7.59 7.46
N ALA A 24 -15.66 7.19 8.71
CA ALA A 24 -16.05 5.83 9.07
C ALA A 24 -17.51 5.62 8.65
N LEU A 25 -17.74 5.00 7.50
CA LEU A 25 -19.05 4.44 7.17
C LEU A 25 -19.21 3.16 7.98
N ALA A 26 -19.63 3.32 9.23
CA ALA A 26 -20.03 2.21 10.07
C ALA A 26 -21.42 1.73 9.64
N SER A 27 -21.48 0.82 8.69
CA SER A 27 -22.63 -0.07 8.57
C SER A 27 -22.30 -1.36 9.33
N PHE A 28 -22.60 -1.36 10.60
CA PHE A 28 -22.46 -2.52 11.46
C PHE A 28 -23.75 -3.33 11.38
N ASP A 29 -23.73 -4.51 10.79
CA ASP A 29 -24.78 -5.51 10.91
C ASP A 29 -24.32 -6.60 11.90
N PRO A 30 -24.88 -6.65 13.12
CA PRO A 30 -24.40 -7.55 14.18
C PRO A 30 -24.84 -9.01 14.02
N LYS A 31 -25.39 -9.44 12.88
CA LYS A 31 -26.13 -10.71 12.78
C LYS A 31 -25.29 -11.95 12.48
N THR A 32 -23.98 -11.87 12.29
CA THR A 32 -23.17 -13.07 12.06
C THR A 32 -21.82 -13.03 12.77
N ASP A 33 -21.41 -14.12 13.42
CA ASP A 33 -20.10 -14.31 14.06
C ASP A 33 -18.91 -14.08 13.10
N ALA A 34 -19.10 -14.30 11.81
CA ALA A 34 -18.09 -14.00 10.80
C ALA A 34 -17.79 -12.50 10.68
N MET A 35 -18.76 -11.63 11.00
CA MET A 35 -18.56 -10.18 11.11
C MET A 35 -17.84 -9.79 12.41
N ALA A 36 -17.82 -10.65 13.42
CA ALA A 36 -17.14 -10.36 14.69
C ALA A 36 -15.62 -10.16 14.51
N ALA A 37 -15.04 -10.67 13.44
CA ALA A 37 -13.62 -10.47 13.12
C ALA A 37 -13.33 -9.07 12.55
N ILE A 38 -14.31 -8.41 11.93
CA ILE A 38 -14.12 -7.06 11.36
C ILE A 38 -14.31 -6.03 12.47
N ARG A 39 -13.26 -5.26 12.75
CA ARG A 39 -13.32 -4.19 13.73
C ARG A 39 -13.78 -2.86 13.14
N LEU A 40 -13.24 -2.51 11.95
CA LEU A 40 -13.47 -1.22 11.33
C LEU A 40 -13.31 -1.33 9.81
N ARG A 41 -14.07 -0.51 9.09
CA ARG A 41 -13.93 -0.28 7.65
C ARG A 41 -13.90 1.21 7.40
N TRP A 42 -12.95 1.66 6.57
CA TRP A 42 -12.89 3.07 6.18
C TRP A 42 -12.21 3.24 4.83
N GLN A 43 -12.31 4.43 4.30
CA GLN A 43 -11.58 4.85 3.11
C GLN A 43 -10.44 5.77 3.49
N TYR A 44 -9.34 5.59 2.80
CA TYR A 44 -8.17 6.44 2.89
C TYR A 44 -7.98 7.15 1.56
N CYS A 45 -7.84 8.48 1.58
CA CYS A 45 -7.66 9.29 0.37
C CYS A 45 -6.19 9.69 0.28
N LEU A 46 -5.51 9.23 -0.76
CA LEU A 46 -4.09 9.48 -1.00
C LEU A 46 -3.93 10.42 -2.20
N PRO A 47 -3.22 11.56 -2.04
CA PRO A 47 -3.00 12.50 -3.13
C PRO A 47 -2.04 11.90 -4.16
N CYS A 48 -2.37 12.03 -5.45
CA CYS A 48 -1.52 11.56 -6.53
C CYS A 48 -0.76 12.73 -7.19
N PRO A 49 0.40 12.46 -7.85
CA PRO A 49 1.21 13.50 -8.49
C PRO A 49 0.49 14.29 -9.58
N ASP A 50 -0.54 13.72 -10.21
CA ASP A 50 -1.39 14.32 -11.23
C ASP A 50 -2.58 15.13 -10.65
N ALA A 51 -2.53 15.44 -9.35
CA ALA A 51 -3.59 16.09 -8.60
C ALA A 51 -4.90 15.29 -8.46
N SER A 52 -4.91 14.03 -8.88
CA SER A 52 -6.00 13.10 -8.61
C SER A 52 -5.89 12.50 -7.19
N THR A 53 -6.86 11.68 -6.81
CA THR A 53 -6.88 11.02 -5.50
C THR A 53 -7.03 9.52 -5.68
N LEU A 54 -6.13 8.76 -5.10
CA LEU A 54 -6.27 7.31 -4.98
C LEU A 54 -7.09 6.99 -3.73
N ILE A 55 -8.23 6.35 -3.92
CA ILE A 55 -9.07 5.89 -2.81
C ILE A 55 -8.68 4.47 -2.45
N VAL A 56 -8.33 4.26 -1.19
CA VAL A 56 -7.95 2.96 -0.64
C VAL A 56 -9.02 2.51 0.33
N GLN A 57 -9.65 1.37 0.06
CA GLN A 57 -10.55 0.71 1.01
C GLN A 57 -9.72 -0.06 2.03
N VAL A 58 -9.95 0.18 3.32
CA VAL A 58 -9.22 -0.48 4.41
C VAL A 58 -10.19 -1.21 5.32
N ILE A 59 -9.80 -2.40 5.75
CA ILE A 59 -10.52 -3.25 6.72
C ILE A 59 -9.56 -3.60 7.84
N ALA A 60 -9.90 -3.22 9.07
CA ALA A 60 -9.22 -3.72 10.27
C ALA A 60 -9.92 -4.99 10.76
N PHE A 61 -9.15 -6.02 11.11
CA PHE A 61 -9.68 -7.30 11.54
C PHE A 61 -8.88 -7.94 12.68
N GLU A 62 -9.53 -8.86 13.40
CA GLU A 62 -8.92 -9.69 14.44
C GLU A 62 -8.78 -11.14 13.97
N LEU A 63 -7.54 -11.60 13.91
CA LEU A 63 -7.22 -12.95 13.46
C LEU A 63 -7.87 -14.01 14.37
N GLU A 64 -7.92 -13.77 15.67
CA GLU A 64 -8.47 -14.69 16.68
C GLU A 64 -9.97 -14.94 16.50
N ARG A 65 -10.66 -13.96 15.93
CA ARG A 65 -12.10 -14.03 15.66
C ARG A 65 -12.45 -14.47 14.24
N PHE A 66 -11.45 -14.57 13.37
CA PHE A 66 -11.69 -15.01 12.00
C PHE A 66 -12.18 -16.45 11.94
N SER A 67 -13.32 -16.69 11.29
CA SER A 67 -13.87 -18.02 11.00
C SER A 67 -13.72 -18.34 9.52
N LEU A 68 -13.46 -19.59 9.21
CA LEU A 68 -13.42 -20.09 7.82
C LEU A 68 -14.78 -20.02 7.13
N ASP A 69 -15.88 -20.01 7.90
CA ASP A 69 -17.24 -19.84 7.38
C ASP A 69 -17.43 -18.48 6.69
N ALA A 70 -16.58 -17.50 7.02
CA ALA A 70 -16.59 -16.20 6.38
C ALA A 70 -16.46 -16.30 4.85
N PHE A 71 -15.69 -17.26 4.33
CA PHE A 71 -15.57 -17.47 2.88
C PHE A 71 -16.93 -17.74 2.23
N SER A 72 -17.72 -18.63 2.82
CA SER A 72 -19.06 -18.96 2.33
C SER A 72 -20.06 -17.84 2.57
N LEU A 73 -20.04 -17.20 3.75
CA LEU A 73 -20.97 -16.14 4.12
C LEU A 73 -20.82 -14.89 3.25
N TYR A 74 -19.59 -14.58 2.85
CA TYR A 74 -19.30 -13.44 1.99
C TYR A 74 -19.17 -13.81 0.51
N ASP A 75 -19.39 -15.08 0.16
CA ASP A 75 -19.20 -15.58 -1.19
C ASP A 75 -17.82 -15.16 -1.76
N ILE A 76 -16.77 -15.48 -1.02
CA ILE A 76 -15.37 -15.33 -1.46
C ILE A 76 -14.80 -16.72 -1.69
N ALA A 77 -14.36 -16.98 -2.91
CA ALA A 77 -13.74 -18.26 -3.26
C ALA A 77 -12.48 -18.51 -2.42
N ARG A 78 -12.31 -19.74 -1.93
CA ARG A 78 -11.14 -20.19 -1.18
C ARG A 78 -10.38 -21.21 -2.01
N PRO A 79 -9.38 -20.78 -2.82
CA PRO A 79 -8.58 -21.70 -3.64
C PRO A 79 -7.83 -22.73 -2.77
N ASP A 80 -7.53 -23.90 -3.35
CA ASP A 80 -6.83 -24.98 -2.66
C ASP A 80 -5.49 -24.55 -2.04
N THR A 81 -4.75 -23.68 -2.73
CA THR A 81 -3.47 -23.12 -2.23
C THR A 81 -3.66 -22.31 -0.95
N ILE A 82 -4.79 -21.61 -0.84
CA ILE A 82 -5.17 -20.85 0.36
C ILE A 82 -5.72 -21.80 1.41
N ALA A 83 -6.56 -22.76 1.04
CA ALA A 83 -7.15 -23.72 1.97
C ALA A 83 -6.10 -24.53 2.73
N ARG A 84 -4.95 -24.82 2.08
CA ARG A 84 -3.82 -25.55 2.69
C ARG A 84 -2.85 -24.66 3.47
N SER A 85 -3.02 -23.34 3.46
CA SER A 85 -2.16 -22.41 4.16
C SER A 85 -2.56 -22.28 5.64
N VAL A 86 -1.69 -21.65 6.43
CA VAL A 86 -1.98 -21.36 7.85
C VAL A 86 -3.14 -20.37 7.98
N ARG A 87 -3.85 -20.41 9.12
CA ARG A 87 -5.03 -19.58 9.39
C ARG A 87 -4.77 -18.08 9.14
N LYS A 88 -3.61 -17.59 9.54
CA LYS A 88 -3.19 -16.20 9.28
C LYS A 88 -3.26 -15.88 7.78
N ARG A 89 -2.66 -16.71 6.93
CA ARG A 89 -2.66 -16.48 5.47
C ARG A 89 -4.05 -16.56 4.86
N GLN A 90 -4.92 -17.44 5.39
CA GLN A 90 -6.31 -17.52 4.95
C GLN A 90 -7.10 -16.26 5.30
N ALA A 91 -6.91 -15.70 6.50
CA ALA A 91 -7.52 -14.43 6.91
C ALA A 91 -7.03 -13.26 6.05
N GLU A 92 -5.73 -13.11 5.86
CA GLU A 92 -5.13 -12.08 5.00
C GLU A 92 -5.69 -12.13 3.57
N PHE A 93 -5.78 -13.34 3.01
CA PHE A 93 -6.38 -13.53 1.69
C PHE A 93 -7.85 -13.12 1.66
N PHE A 94 -8.64 -13.60 2.64
CA PHE A 94 -10.05 -13.30 2.74
C PHE A 94 -10.30 -11.79 2.83
N PHE A 95 -9.67 -11.12 3.80
CA PHE A 95 -9.88 -9.68 4.01
C PHE A 95 -9.33 -8.83 2.86
N GLY A 96 -8.23 -9.25 2.23
CA GLY A 96 -7.72 -8.61 1.02
C GLY A 96 -8.72 -8.68 -0.14
N ARG A 97 -9.35 -9.83 -0.36
CA ARG A 97 -10.37 -9.99 -1.40
C ARG A 97 -11.67 -9.26 -1.07
N LEU A 98 -12.05 -9.22 0.21
CA LEU A 98 -13.19 -8.45 0.67
C LEU A 98 -12.97 -6.94 0.44
N ALA A 99 -11.82 -6.41 0.85
CA ALA A 99 -11.47 -5.00 0.63
C ALA A 99 -11.46 -4.65 -0.87
N ALA A 100 -10.92 -5.53 -1.71
CA ALA A 100 -10.88 -5.31 -3.15
C ALA A 100 -12.29 -5.31 -3.79
N ARG A 101 -13.17 -6.22 -3.38
CA ARG A 101 -14.56 -6.25 -3.86
C ARG A 101 -15.35 -5.03 -3.38
N GLU A 102 -15.15 -4.59 -2.14
CA GLU A 102 -15.74 -3.36 -1.61
C GLU A 102 -15.25 -2.12 -2.37
N ALA A 103 -13.95 -2.04 -2.66
CA ALA A 103 -13.38 -0.96 -3.46
C ALA A 103 -13.98 -0.90 -4.88
N LEU A 104 -14.14 -2.05 -5.56
CA LEU A 104 -14.76 -2.13 -6.88
C LEU A 104 -16.24 -1.67 -6.86
N ARG A 105 -17.01 -2.07 -5.83
CA ARG A 105 -18.41 -1.64 -5.66
C ARG A 105 -18.54 -0.14 -5.43
N GLN A 106 -17.71 0.40 -4.55
CA GLN A 106 -17.74 1.82 -4.20
C GLN A 106 -17.36 2.72 -5.38
N GLN A 107 -16.47 2.25 -6.26
CA GLN A 107 -16.09 2.93 -7.48
C GLN A 107 -17.08 2.64 -8.64
N SER A 108 -18.17 1.92 -8.38
CA SER A 108 -19.16 1.51 -9.41
C SER A 108 -18.56 0.74 -10.57
N LEU A 109 -17.46 0.03 -10.34
CA LEU A 109 -16.78 -0.82 -11.35
C LEU A 109 -17.40 -2.20 -11.46
N ILE A 110 -18.22 -2.59 -10.49
CA ILE A 110 -19.07 -3.78 -10.49
C ILE A 110 -20.42 -3.45 -9.85
N PRO A 111 -21.50 -4.20 -10.15
CA PRO A 111 -22.79 -4.06 -9.47
C PRO A 111 -22.68 -4.26 -7.95
N ALA A 112 -23.56 -3.61 -7.19
CA ALA A 112 -23.54 -3.67 -5.72
C ALA A 112 -23.78 -5.09 -5.17
N ASP A 113 -24.57 -5.89 -5.87
CA ASP A 113 -24.90 -7.30 -5.57
C ASP A 113 -23.94 -8.31 -6.21
N SER A 114 -22.93 -7.85 -6.92
CA SER A 114 -21.98 -8.72 -7.64
C SER A 114 -21.25 -9.66 -6.69
N SER A 115 -21.21 -10.94 -7.05
CA SER A 115 -20.38 -11.98 -6.43
C SER A 115 -19.03 -12.17 -7.12
N LEU A 116 -18.53 -11.12 -7.78
CA LEU A 116 -17.26 -11.18 -8.51
C LEU A 116 -16.15 -11.74 -7.65
N GLN A 117 -15.44 -12.73 -8.20
CA GLN A 117 -14.28 -13.34 -7.59
C GLN A 117 -13.01 -12.72 -8.18
N ILE A 118 -12.11 -12.25 -7.31
CA ILE A 118 -10.78 -11.76 -7.70
C ILE A 118 -9.82 -12.94 -7.53
N ALA A 119 -9.56 -13.63 -8.63
CA ALA A 119 -8.73 -14.83 -8.66
C ALA A 119 -7.24 -14.53 -8.35
N ILE A 120 -6.46 -15.60 -8.20
CA ILE A 120 -4.99 -15.56 -8.08
C ILE A 120 -4.41 -15.92 -9.44
N GLY A 121 -3.55 -15.07 -9.99
CA GLY A 121 -2.81 -15.33 -11.21
C GLY A 121 -1.60 -16.23 -11.01
N GLY A 122 -0.90 -16.52 -12.10
CA GLY A 122 0.25 -17.43 -12.13
C GLY A 122 1.43 -16.96 -11.27
N SER A 123 1.62 -15.68 -11.11
CA SER A 123 2.63 -15.05 -10.24
C SER A 123 2.07 -14.58 -8.90
N ARG A 124 0.91 -15.09 -8.50
CA ARG A 124 0.16 -14.73 -7.28
C ARG A 124 -0.47 -13.34 -7.28
N GLU A 125 -0.45 -12.65 -8.40
CA GLU A 125 -1.11 -11.36 -8.59
C GLU A 125 -2.63 -11.50 -8.52
N PRO A 126 -3.38 -10.47 -8.10
CA PRO A 126 -4.82 -10.44 -8.22
C PRO A 126 -5.24 -10.28 -9.68
N ILE A 127 -6.17 -11.10 -10.14
CA ILE A 127 -6.78 -10.98 -11.48
C ILE A 127 -7.99 -10.07 -11.37
N TRP A 128 -7.85 -8.87 -11.88
CA TRP A 128 -8.89 -7.85 -11.88
C TRP A 128 -9.90 -8.08 -13.02
N PRO A 129 -11.16 -7.58 -12.90
CA PRO A 129 -12.08 -7.54 -14.04
C PRO A 129 -11.51 -6.69 -15.18
N ALA A 130 -11.91 -6.96 -16.42
CA ALA A 130 -11.41 -6.26 -17.59
C ALA A 130 -11.65 -4.73 -17.60
N THR A 131 -12.50 -4.24 -16.71
CA THR A 131 -12.85 -2.82 -16.57
C THR A 131 -12.00 -2.08 -15.52
N ALA A 132 -11.14 -2.79 -14.78
CA ALA A 132 -10.45 -2.22 -13.64
C ALA A 132 -8.99 -2.64 -13.56
N ILE A 133 -8.20 -1.81 -12.90
CA ILE A 133 -6.87 -2.11 -12.37
C ILE A 133 -6.88 -1.92 -10.85
N GLY A 134 -5.95 -2.51 -10.14
CA GLY A 134 -5.88 -2.32 -8.70
C GLY A 134 -4.68 -2.97 -8.03
N SER A 135 -4.62 -2.81 -6.72
CA SER A 135 -3.60 -3.38 -5.85
C SER A 135 -4.20 -3.78 -4.51
N ILE A 136 -3.66 -4.84 -3.92
CA ILE A 136 -4.05 -5.34 -2.59
C ILE A 136 -2.80 -5.40 -1.73
N SER A 137 -2.92 -4.99 -0.47
CA SER A 137 -1.92 -5.22 0.57
C SER A 137 -2.56 -5.59 1.89
N HIS A 138 -1.78 -6.16 2.81
CA HIS A 138 -2.26 -6.57 4.12
C HIS A 138 -1.12 -6.62 5.13
N THR A 139 -1.47 -6.40 6.37
CA THR A 139 -0.70 -6.74 7.57
C THR A 139 -1.44 -7.84 8.35
N PRO A 140 -0.93 -8.30 9.50
CA PRO A 140 -1.67 -9.26 10.35
C PRO A 140 -3.05 -8.79 10.80
N HIS A 141 -3.33 -7.49 10.79
CA HIS A 141 -4.55 -6.88 11.34
C HIS A 141 -5.27 -5.93 10.39
N LEU A 142 -4.68 -5.61 9.24
CA LEU A 142 -5.25 -4.73 8.24
C LEU A 142 -5.21 -5.38 6.86
N ALA A 143 -6.24 -5.14 6.07
CA ALA A 143 -6.24 -5.42 4.64
C ALA A 143 -6.67 -4.16 3.90
N ALA A 144 -6.01 -3.88 2.78
CA ALA A 144 -6.30 -2.73 1.96
C ALA A 144 -6.36 -3.08 0.49
N ALA A 145 -7.21 -2.37 -0.24
CA ALA A 145 -7.28 -2.44 -1.69
C ALA A 145 -7.54 -1.07 -2.29
N ALA A 146 -6.88 -0.79 -3.39
CA ALA A 146 -7.12 0.37 -4.23
C ALA A 146 -7.46 -0.11 -5.64
N VAL A 147 -8.45 0.52 -6.28
CA VAL A 147 -8.87 0.21 -7.64
C VAL A 147 -9.16 1.49 -8.41
N ALA A 148 -9.03 1.41 -9.73
CA ALA A 148 -9.47 2.45 -10.64
C ALA A 148 -10.01 1.83 -11.94
N PRO A 149 -10.81 2.59 -12.74
CA PRO A 149 -11.17 2.18 -14.09
C PRO A 149 -9.92 1.89 -14.93
N LEU A 150 -10.01 0.87 -15.77
CA LEU A 150 -8.95 0.59 -16.75
C LEU A 150 -8.73 1.82 -17.64
N GLY A 151 -7.47 2.20 -17.84
CA GLY A 151 -7.09 3.38 -18.61
C GLY A 151 -6.93 4.67 -17.80
N THR A 152 -7.33 4.71 -16.52
CA THR A 152 -7.03 5.85 -15.64
C THR A 152 -5.52 5.98 -15.43
N TRP A 153 -4.86 4.88 -15.07
CA TRP A 153 -3.42 4.74 -14.93
C TRP A 153 -2.96 3.44 -15.57
N ARG A 154 -1.67 3.32 -15.82
CA ARG A 154 -1.04 2.08 -16.30
C ARG A 154 -0.90 1.04 -15.21
N GLY A 155 -0.74 1.48 -13.96
CA GLY A 155 -0.62 0.61 -12.80
C GLY A 155 -0.89 1.30 -11.49
N ILE A 156 -1.33 0.50 -10.52
CA ILE A 156 -1.54 0.88 -9.13
C ILE A 156 -0.76 -0.09 -8.26
N GLY A 157 0.03 0.44 -7.33
CA GLY A 157 0.65 -0.32 -6.26
C GLY A 157 0.40 0.34 -4.93
N ILE A 158 -0.15 -0.40 -3.99
CA ILE A 158 -0.20 -0.01 -2.58
C ILE A 158 0.52 -1.06 -1.75
N ASP A 159 1.14 -0.62 -0.68
CA ASP A 159 1.72 -1.51 0.29
C ASP A 159 1.49 -1.01 1.71
N LEU A 160 1.12 -1.94 2.60
CA LEU A 160 0.90 -1.73 4.03
C LEU A 160 1.93 -2.51 4.80
N GLU A 161 2.69 -1.83 5.65
CA GLU A 161 3.66 -2.49 6.51
C GLU A 161 3.58 -1.95 7.94
N HIS A 162 3.62 -2.87 8.89
CA HIS A 162 3.85 -2.50 10.28
C HIS A 162 5.32 -2.13 10.46
N VAL A 163 5.61 -1.07 11.22
CA VAL A 163 6.99 -0.69 11.49
C VAL A 163 7.75 -1.89 12.06
N ILE A 164 8.85 -2.23 11.40
CA ILE A 164 9.65 -3.40 11.75
C ILE A 164 10.20 -3.32 13.18
N ASP A 165 10.38 -4.47 13.76
CA ASP A 165 11.12 -4.61 15.02
C ASP A 165 12.63 -4.79 14.77
N ALA A 166 13.40 -4.76 15.86
CA ALA A 166 14.85 -4.92 15.80
C ALA A 166 15.28 -6.29 15.22
N GLY A 167 14.46 -7.33 15.38
CA GLY A 167 14.76 -8.67 14.84
C GLY A 167 14.63 -8.74 13.32
N SER A 168 13.72 -7.97 12.74
CA SER A 168 13.49 -7.90 11.30
C SER A 168 14.47 -6.97 10.58
N ARG A 169 15.13 -6.06 11.30
CA ARG A 169 16.04 -5.05 10.74
C ARG A 169 17.19 -5.67 9.95
N GLU A 170 17.86 -6.68 10.49
CA GLU A 170 19.00 -7.33 9.83
C GLU A 170 18.62 -7.96 8.49
N ALA A 171 17.43 -8.56 8.42
CA ALA A 171 16.92 -9.15 7.18
C ALA A 171 16.71 -8.09 6.10
N LEU A 172 16.16 -6.91 6.44
CA LEU A 172 15.99 -5.81 5.49
C LEU A 172 17.34 -5.21 5.06
N LEU A 173 18.26 -5.01 5.97
CA LEU A 173 19.61 -4.49 5.66
C LEU A 173 20.40 -5.41 4.71
N GLY A 174 20.13 -6.72 4.74
CA GLY A 174 20.83 -7.68 3.87
C GLY A 174 20.19 -7.86 2.50
N THR A 175 18.92 -7.46 2.31
CA THR A 175 18.15 -7.82 1.12
C THR A 175 17.48 -6.65 0.41
N VAL A 176 17.11 -5.60 1.13
CA VAL A 176 16.28 -4.51 0.60
C VAL A 176 17.09 -3.26 0.30
N VAL A 177 18.04 -2.91 1.16
CA VAL A 177 18.85 -1.69 1.05
C VAL A 177 20.35 -2.03 0.95
N ASP A 178 21.04 -1.32 0.09
CA ASP A 178 22.49 -1.36 0.02
C ASP A 178 23.16 -0.34 0.95
N CYS A 179 24.50 -0.32 1.00
CA CYS A 179 25.25 0.58 1.88
C CYS A 179 25.00 2.07 1.58
N SER A 180 24.78 2.44 0.32
CA SER A 180 24.53 3.83 -0.06
C SER A 180 23.11 4.28 0.29
N GLU A 181 22.13 3.41 0.11
CA GLU A 181 20.75 3.63 0.56
C GLU A 181 20.69 3.74 2.08
N LEU A 182 21.40 2.87 2.80
CA LEU A 182 21.48 2.91 4.26
C LEU A 182 22.08 4.23 4.76
N SER A 183 23.13 4.73 4.12
CA SER A 183 23.74 6.02 4.46
C SER A 183 22.76 7.17 4.30
N LEU A 184 21.95 7.15 3.22
CA LEU A 184 20.89 8.14 3.02
C LEU A 184 19.79 8.04 4.09
N ILE A 185 19.36 6.83 4.43
CA ILE A 185 18.36 6.58 5.48
C ILE A 185 18.88 7.08 6.85
N GLN A 186 20.12 6.78 7.21
CA GLN A 186 20.74 7.21 8.45
C GLN A 186 20.88 8.74 8.54
N SER A 187 21.26 9.40 7.44
CA SER A 187 21.31 10.86 7.38
C SER A 187 19.93 11.49 7.55
N THR A 188 18.90 10.87 6.97
CA THR A 188 17.49 11.28 7.15
C THR A 188 17.04 11.09 8.60
N CYS A 189 17.38 9.95 9.23
CA CYS A 189 17.10 9.69 10.63
C CYS A 189 17.71 10.77 11.55
N THR A 190 18.92 11.22 11.26
CA THR A 190 19.61 12.27 12.04
C THR A 190 18.96 13.66 11.85
N SER A 191 18.37 13.92 10.67
CA SER A 191 17.78 15.20 10.32
C SER A 191 16.26 15.28 10.60
N THR A 192 15.65 14.20 11.04
CA THR A 192 14.21 14.11 11.33
C THR A 192 13.98 13.40 12.66
N ASP A 193 12.76 13.46 13.19
CA ASP A 193 12.37 12.74 14.42
C ASP A 193 11.96 11.27 14.16
N TYR A 194 12.12 10.76 12.92
CA TYR A 194 11.71 9.40 12.58
C TYR A 194 12.78 8.36 12.94
N PRO A 195 12.40 7.28 13.67
CA PRO A 195 13.30 6.18 13.97
C PRO A 195 13.81 5.47 12.71
N LEU A 196 15.01 4.90 12.78
CA LEU A 196 15.62 4.13 11.70
C LEU A 196 14.68 3.02 11.18
N ASP A 197 14.02 2.29 12.09
CA ASP A 197 13.11 1.20 11.73
C ASP A 197 11.92 1.68 10.92
N THR A 198 11.37 2.85 11.24
CA THR A 198 10.31 3.49 10.45
C THR A 198 10.79 3.84 9.05
N LEU A 199 11.98 4.41 8.91
CA LEU A 199 12.54 4.78 7.62
C LEU A 199 12.86 3.54 6.76
N LEU A 200 13.39 2.48 7.35
CA LEU A 200 13.62 1.20 6.67
C LEU A 200 12.31 0.59 6.21
N THR A 201 11.28 0.62 7.05
CA THR A 201 9.93 0.14 6.69
C THR A 201 9.35 0.92 5.51
N ILE A 202 9.49 2.26 5.52
CA ILE A 202 9.04 3.11 4.40
C ILE A 202 9.75 2.73 3.11
N VAL A 203 11.06 2.52 3.12
CA VAL A 203 11.83 2.19 1.92
C VAL A 203 11.46 0.80 1.40
N PHE A 204 11.32 -0.18 2.28
CA PHE A 204 10.84 -1.52 1.94
C PHE A 204 9.46 -1.47 1.27
N SER A 205 8.51 -0.86 1.95
CA SER A 205 7.14 -0.70 1.47
C SER A 205 7.09 0.08 0.14
N ALA A 206 7.92 1.11 -0.04
CA ALA A 206 8.01 1.86 -1.30
C ALA A 206 8.49 1.00 -2.47
N LYS A 207 9.46 0.12 -2.26
CA LYS A 207 9.93 -0.83 -3.27
C LYS A 207 8.84 -1.85 -3.61
N GLU A 208 8.09 -2.35 -2.61
CA GLU A 208 6.92 -3.22 -2.81
C GLU A 208 5.80 -2.52 -3.59
N SER A 209 5.48 -1.28 -3.27
CA SER A 209 4.49 -0.50 -4.02
C SER A 209 4.90 -0.28 -5.47
N LEU A 210 6.19 0.00 -5.72
CA LEU A 210 6.74 0.08 -7.07
C LEU A 210 6.58 -1.24 -7.81
N PHE A 211 6.96 -2.36 -7.19
CA PHE A 211 6.81 -3.70 -7.76
C PHE A 211 5.35 -3.97 -8.16
N LYS A 212 4.40 -3.77 -7.24
CA LYS A 212 2.96 -4.00 -7.47
C LYS A 212 2.42 -3.11 -8.59
N ALA A 213 2.77 -1.82 -8.61
CA ALA A 213 2.35 -0.89 -9.66
C ALA A 213 2.87 -1.26 -11.04
N SER A 214 4.09 -1.81 -11.09
CA SER A 214 4.81 -2.09 -12.34
C SER A 214 4.55 -3.49 -12.89
N PHE A 215 3.95 -4.38 -12.10
CA PHE A 215 3.87 -5.81 -12.40
C PHE A 215 3.19 -6.09 -13.74
N CYS A 216 2.09 -5.41 -14.06
CA CYS A 216 1.39 -5.60 -15.34
C CYS A 216 2.27 -5.24 -16.56
N ALA A 217 3.14 -4.24 -16.43
CA ALA A 217 4.03 -3.81 -17.52
C ALA A 217 5.29 -4.66 -17.63
N VAL A 218 5.78 -5.19 -16.51
CA VAL A 218 7.01 -5.98 -16.43
C VAL A 218 6.77 -7.47 -16.68
N GLY A 219 5.65 -8.01 -16.18
CA GLY A 219 5.23 -9.41 -16.38
C GLY A 219 6.11 -10.47 -15.70
N ARG A 220 7.08 -10.05 -14.87
CA ARG A 220 8.00 -10.93 -14.14
C ARG A 220 8.36 -10.33 -12.78
N TYR A 221 8.87 -11.16 -11.90
CA TYR A 221 9.52 -10.69 -10.68
C TYR A 221 10.82 -9.94 -11.00
N PHE A 222 11.11 -8.92 -10.20
CA PHE A 222 12.40 -8.24 -10.15
C PHE A 222 12.78 -7.95 -8.70
N ASP A 223 14.09 -7.91 -8.44
CA ASP A 223 14.63 -7.78 -7.09
C ASP A 223 14.61 -6.35 -6.57
N PHE A 224 14.77 -6.17 -5.26
CA PHE A 224 14.88 -4.86 -4.63
C PHE A 224 16.04 -4.01 -5.17
N SER A 225 17.12 -4.65 -5.65
CA SER A 225 18.26 -3.99 -6.29
C SER A 225 17.91 -3.34 -7.64
N SER A 226 16.81 -3.75 -8.27
CA SER A 226 16.31 -3.14 -9.51
C SER A 226 15.82 -1.70 -9.33
N ALA A 227 15.58 -1.27 -8.09
CA ALA A 227 15.13 0.08 -7.75
C ALA A 227 15.92 0.62 -6.54
N HIS A 228 16.70 1.68 -6.78
CA HIS A 228 17.58 2.27 -5.78
C HIS A 228 17.00 3.55 -5.20
N LEU A 229 17.04 3.69 -3.85
CA LEU A 229 16.61 4.89 -3.15
C LEU A 229 17.54 6.07 -3.47
N VAL A 230 16.98 7.16 -4.00
CA VAL A 230 17.76 8.37 -4.32
C VAL A 230 17.35 9.60 -3.51
N ALA A 231 16.13 9.63 -2.97
CA ALA A 231 15.67 10.70 -2.09
C ALA A 231 14.48 10.25 -1.25
N LEU A 232 14.36 10.84 -0.06
CA LEU A 232 13.27 10.62 0.89
C LEU A 232 12.89 11.97 1.49
N ASN A 233 11.63 12.35 1.38
CA ASN A 233 11.09 13.57 1.97
C ASN A 233 9.81 13.25 2.76
N LEU A 234 9.95 13.10 4.07
CA LEU A 234 8.85 12.73 4.96
C LEU A 234 7.84 13.86 5.15
N HIS A 235 8.32 15.10 5.12
CA HIS A 235 7.45 16.27 5.26
C HIS A 235 6.51 16.41 4.05
N ALA A 236 7.04 16.19 2.86
CA ALA A 236 6.27 16.21 1.62
C ALA A 236 5.59 14.86 1.31
N GLY A 237 5.83 13.82 2.12
CA GLY A 237 5.16 12.51 2.03
C GLY A 237 5.55 11.69 0.80
N TRP A 238 6.84 11.65 0.43
CA TRP A 238 7.26 10.85 -0.73
C TRP A 238 8.67 10.24 -0.61
N VAL A 239 8.86 9.13 -1.34
CA VAL A 239 10.14 8.49 -1.65
C VAL A 239 10.39 8.58 -3.15
N ARG A 240 11.63 8.75 -3.57
CA ARG A 240 12.05 8.68 -4.95
C ARG A 240 13.02 7.53 -5.16
N LEU A 241 12.62 6.61 -6.04
CA LEU A 241 13.41 5.45 -6.45
C LEU A 241 13.90 5.64 -7.88
N ARG A 242 15.12 5.20 -8.19
CA ARG A 242 15.70 5.17 -9.53
C ARG A 242 15.76 3.72 -10.02
N ILE A 243 15.26 3.47 -11.22
CA ILE A 243 15.33 2.17 -11.87
C ILE A 243 16.79 1.87 -12.23
N CYS A 244 17.30 0.71 -11.86
CA CYS A 244 18.70 0.29 -12.05
C CYS A 244 18.90 -0.72 -13.19
N GLU A 245 17.82 -1.36 -13.66
CA GLU A 245 17.84 -2.26 -14.82
C GLU A 245 16.69 -1.96 -15.79
N HIS A 246 16.78 -2.46 -17.01
CA HIS A 246 15.67 -2.34 -17.97
C HIS A 246 14.56 -3.35 -17.60
N LEU A 247 13.47 -2.86 -17.04
CA LEU A 247 12.33 -3.69 -16.60
C LEU A 247 11.27 -3.85 -17.69
N SER A 248 10.96 -2.76 -18.39
CA SER A 248 10.04 -2.72 -19.53
C SER A 248 10.35 -1.49 -20.40
N PRO A 249 9.76 -1.35 -21.59
CA PRO A 249 9.91 -0.14 -22.40
C PRO A 249 9.57 1.16 -21.66
N GLU A 250 8.64 1.09 -20.71
CA GLU A 250 8.19 2.23 -19.90
C GLU A 250 8.98 2.39 -18.60
N LEU A 251 9.81 1.40 -18.23
CA LEU A 251 10.60 1.40 -17.00
C LEU A 251 12.05 1.11 -17.34
N SER A 252 12.73 2.14 -17.85
CA SER A 252 14.12 2.07 -18.30
C SER A 252 15.11 2.51 -17.21
N VAL A 253 16.37 2.10 -17.38
CA VAL A 253 17.47 2.47 -16.48
C VAL A 253 17.55 3.99 -16.32
N GLY A 254 17.73 4.45 -15.09
CA GLY A 254 17.84 5.86 -14.74
C GLY A 254 16.51 6.57 -14.50
N GLN A 255 15.39 5.97 -14.88
CA GLN A 255 14.07 6.56 -14.66
C GLN A 255 13.78 6.74 -13.16
N LEU A 256 13.24 7.90 -12.80
CA LEU A 256 12.86 8.21 -11.43
C LEU A 256 11.39 7.87 -11.20
N CYS A 257 11.14 7.12 -10.15
CA CYS A 257 9.82 6.70 -9.71
C CYS A 257 9.45 7.41 -8.42
N HIS A 258 8.31 8.09 -8.40
CA HIS A 258 7.77 8.77 -7.24
C HIS A 258 6.80 7.84 -6.51
N ILE A 259 7.00 7.64 -5.21
CA ILE A 259 6.18 6.80 -4.34
C ILE A 259 5.66 7.67 -3.21
N GLY A 260 4.34 7.73 -3.05
CA GLY A 260 3.73 8.44 -1.95
C GLY A 260 3.84 7.68 -0.63
N ILE A 261 3.88 8.40 0.48
CA ILE A 261 3.91 7.87 1.84
C ILE A 261 2.71 8.37 2.62
N GLY A 262 2.10 7.52 3.41
CA GLY A 262 1.12 7.85 4.44
C GLY A 262 1.28 6.95 5.66
N PHE A 263 0.56 7.28 6.72
CA PHE A 263 0.48 6.47 7.94
C PHE A 263 -0.98 6.17 8.21
N VAL A 264 -1.32 4.90 8.33
CA VAL A 264 -2.68 4.44 8.70
C VAL A 264 -2.89 4.62 10.20
N ASP A 265 -1.84 4.37 10.96
CA ASP A 265 -1.68 4.64 12.39
C ASP A 265 -0.19 4.87 12.69
N PRO A 266 0.21 5.25 13.91
CA PRO A 266 1.61 5.56 14.25
C PRO A 266 2.60 4.42 14.00
N GLN A 267 2.13 3.18 13.86
CA GLN A 267 2.94 1.98 13.67
C GLN A 267 2.71 1.29 12.32
N THR A 268 1.85 1.86 11.45
CA THR A 268 1.53 1.25 10.16
C THR A 268 1.70 2.24 9.02
N VAL A 269 2.70 1.98 8.19
CA VAL A 269 3.00 2.74 6.97
C VAL A 269 2.10 2.25 5.83
N ILE A 270 1.64 3.18 5.01
CA ILE A 270 1.12 2.89 3.68
C ILE A 270 1.98 3.62 2.65
N THR A 271 2.46 2.90 1.65
CA THR A 271 3.07 3.53 0.48
C THR A 271 2.24 3.25 -0.76
N TYR A 272 2.34 4.11 -1.76
CA TYR A 272 1.53 3.97 -2.96
C TYR A 272 2.18 4.59 -4.19
N ARG A 273 1.91 3.98 -5.33
CA ARG A 273 2.29 4.48 -6.64
C ARG A 273 1.13 4.31 -7.62
N VAL A 274 0.88 5.37 -8.38
CA VAL A 274 0.11 5.35 -9.63
C VAL A 274 1.01 5.85 -10.77
N TRP A 275 0.82 5.41 -12.01
CA TRP A 275 1.64 5.84 -13.16
C TRP A 275 0.98 5.56 -14.51
#